data_7cf540bf16d49ecb4d5fc7112e1e7f72
#
_entry.id   7cf540bf16d49ecb4d5fc7112e1e7f72
#
_cell.length_a   1.000
_cell.length_b   1.000
_cell.length_c   1.000
_cell.angle_alpha   90.00
_cell.angle_beta   90.00
_cell.angle_gamma   90.00
#
_symmetry.space_group_name_H-M   'P 1'
#
loop_
_entity.id
_entity.type
_entity.pdbx_description
1 polymer ?
#
loop_
_entity_poly.entity_id
_entity_poly.type
_entity_poly.pdbx_seq_one_letter_code
_entity_poly.pdbx_strand_id
1 'polypeptide(L)'
;MTVCACALPNPSRPADQAARYVRLGKIIFSMNELGKISQNSVASGQVSMVEIDETAAGQRIDNFLLRVCKGVPKSHIYRILRSGEVRVNKGRVDAQYRLAHGDIVRVPPVRMAAADLARADKPVVPPAHFDVLFEDDAMLVIDKPAGVAVHGGSGVAFGVIEQLRQARPRAKFLELVHRLDRETSGVLMLAKKRAALVGLHEMIRENRMDKRYFACVHGEWQSDWGRRRAVKAPLFKYTTPEGERRVRVQDDGLPSHTVFNLVERWPGYALVEAELKTGRTHQIRVHLAHLGLPIAGDAKYGDFALNKALSRANAQPSLKRMFLHAHRLRLAHPLTGEALQFDAPLPDECRRFLDQLSALRDTA
;
A
#
# COMPACT_ATOMS: atom_id res chain seq x y z
N MET A 1 5.02 -71.44 -27.43
CA MET A 1 6.48 -71.66 -27.46
C MET A 1 7.06 -70.34 -26.93
N THR A 2 7.76 -70.15 -25.94
CA THR A 2 8.49 -70.87 -24.92
C THR A 2 8.66 -69.89 -23.78
N VAL A 3 8.36 -70.33 -22.60
CA VAL A 3 8.57 -69.67 -21.33
C VAL A 3 10.06 -69.55 -21.06
N CYS A 4 10.52 -68.45 -20.52
CA CYS A 4 11.69 -68.47 -19.64
C CYS A 4 11.52 -67.45 -18.51
N ALA A 5 11.37 -67.99 -17.32
CA ALA A 5 11.44 -67.36 -16.03
C ALA A 5 12.89 -67.26 -15.58
N CYS A 6 13.29 -66.17 -14.92
CA CYS A 6 14.35 -66.16 -13.89
C CYS A 6 14.24 -64.88 -13.08
N ALA A 7 13.73 -65.01 -11.89
CA ALA A 7 14.41 -65.09 -10.60
C ALA A 7 14.83 -63.73 -10.03
N LEU A 8 14.10 -63.35 -9.00
CA LEU A 8 14.46 -62.29 -8.02
C LEU A 8 15.66 -62.76 -7.17
N PRO A 9 16.48 -61.84 -6.68
CA PRO A 9 17.20 -62.04 -5.44
C PRO A 9 16.71 -61.13 -4.31
N ASN A 10 16.72 -61.71 -3.17
CA ASN A 10 16.30 -61.39 -1.82
C ASN A 10 17.14 -60.21 -1.21
N PRO A 11 16.53 -59.49 -0.24
CA PRO A 11 17.16 -58.32 0.40
C PRO A 11 17.95 -58.72 1.64
N SER A 12 19.17 -58.24 1.76
CA SER A 12 19.81 -58.15 3.08
C SER A 12 21.07 -57.27 3.04
N ARG A 13 21.00 -56.25 3.77
CA ARG A 13 21.94 -55.54 4.68
C ARG A 13 22.04 -54.03 4.46
N PRO A 14 21.98 -53.24 5.55
CA PRO A 14 22.12 -51.81 5.48
C PRO A 14 23.59 -51.39 5.39
N ALA A 15 23.92 -50.56 4.43
CA ALA A 15 25.21 -49.90 4.36
C ALA A 15 25.20 -48.63 5.21
N ASP A 16 25.98 -48.65 6.25
CA ASP A 16 26.41 -47.54 7.07
C ASP A 16 26.92 -46.37 6.19
N GLN A 17 26.17 -45.28 6.17
CA GLN A 17 26.71 -43.97 5.76
C GLN A 17 27.16 -43.22 6.99
N ALA A 18 28.44 -43.38 7.30
CA ALA A 18 29.14 -42.61 8.32
C ALA A 18 29.11 -41.12 7.94
N ALA A 19 28.34 -40.35 8.69
CA ALA A 19 28.33 -38.89 8.64
C ALA A 19 29.73 -38.38 9.03
N ARG A 20 30.43 -37.73 8.11
CA ARG A 20 31.70 -37.03 8.38
C ARG A 20 31.37 -35.75 9.16
N TYR A 21 31.65 -35.74 10.45
CA TYR A 21 31.62 -34.54 11.29
C TYR A 21 32.94 -33.80 11.16
N VAL A 22 32.89 -32.56 10.70
CA VAL A 22 34.04 -31.64 10.79
C VAL A 22 33.84 -30.82 12.06
N ARG A 23 34.72 -31.03 13.01
CA ARG A 23 34.72 -30.34 14.33
C ARG A 23 35.46 -29.02 14.20
N LEU A 24 34.75 -27.93 14.11
CA LEU A 24 35.29 -26.58 14.31
C LEU A 24 34.47 -25.91 15.41
N GLY A 25 35.07 -25.88 16.62
CA GLY A 25 34.68 -25.02 17.74
C GLY A 25 33.21 -25.04 18.18
N LYS A 26 32.83 -25.98 19.03
CA LYS A 26 31.65 -26.02 19.93
C LYS A 26 30.25 -25.59 19.38
N ILE A 27 29.93 -25.87 18.12
CA ILE A 27 28.53 -25.85 17.65
C ILE A 27 28.35 -27.04 16.71
N ILE A 28 27.56 -28.03 17.14
CA ILE A 28 27.15 -29.17 16.29
C ILE A 28 25.95 -28.72 15.46
N PHE A 29 26.13 -28.51 14.17
CA PHE A 29 25.03 -28.36 13.21
C PHE A 29 24.85 -29.68 12.45
N SER A 30 23.63 -30.22 12.47
CA SER A 30 23.22 -31.32 11.60
C SER A 30 23.15 -30.82 10.15
N MET A 31 23.84 -31.46 9.23
CA MET A 31 23.90 -31.08 7.80
C MET A 31 22.59 -31.28 7.02
N ASN A 32 21.47 -31.64 7.66
CA ASN A 32 20.18 -31.82 7.02
C ASN A 32 19.24 -30.60 7.12
N GLU A 33 19.66 -29.49 7.74
CA GLU A 33 18.84 -28.27 7.87
C GLU A 33 19.33 -27.07 7.04
N LEU A 34 20.28 -27.26 6.13
CA LEU A 34 20.76 -26.18 5.24
C LEU A 34 19.80 -25.83 4.09
N GLY A 35 18.61 -26.39 4.08
CA GLY A 35 17.65 -26.25 2.98
C GLY A 35 16.43 -25.38 3.23
N LYS A 36 16.18 -24.85 4.43
CA LYS A 36 15.04 -23.94 4.69
C LYS A 36 15.28 -23.09 5.92
N ILE A 37 16.11 -22.07 5.83
CA ILE A 37 15.96 -20.91 6.72
C ILE A 37 14.73 -20.16 6.19
N SER A 38 13.59 -20.44 6.82
CA SER A 38 12.36 -19.69 6.61
C SER A 38 12.65 -18.21 6.80
N GLN A 39 12.42 -17.45 5.75
CA GLN A 39 12.49 -16.00 5.68
C GLN A 39 11.88 -15.37 6.94
N ASN A 40 12.63 -14.46 7.61
CA ASN A 40 12.10 -13.39 8.44
C ASN A 40 12.07 -13.53 9.97
N SER A 41 12.88 -14.32 10.64
CA SER A 41 13.06 -14.13 12.09
C SER A 41 14.53 -14.06 12.48
N VAL A 42 14.97 -12.85 12.86
CA VAL A 42 16.21 -12.66 13.60
C VAL A 42 16.00 -13.27 14.97
N ALA A 43 16.86 -14.25 15.37
CA ALA A 43 16.75 -14.86 16.67
C ALA A 43 17.04 -13.82 17.78
N SER A 44 16.15 -13.73 18.78
CA SER A 44 16.35 -12.82 19.91
C SER A 44 17.61 -13.18 20.69
N GLY A 45 18.49 -12.21 20.91
CA GLY A 45 19.67 -12.36 21.73
C GLY A 45 20.89 -13.03 21.08
N GLN A 46 20.86 -13.37 19.79
CA GLN A 46 22.00 -13.92 19.05
C GLN A 46 22.33 -13.11 17.79
N VAL A 47 23.59 -13.20 17.33
CA VAL A 47 23.97 -12.65 16.03
C VAL A 47 23.32 -13.47 14.94
N SER A 48 22.62 -12.81 14.03
CA SER A 48 22.01 -13.46 12.85
C SER A 48 22.68 -13.00 11.57
N MET A 49 22.91 -13.94 10.66
CA MET A 49 23.38 -13.68 9.30
C MET A 49 22.21 -13.91 8.36
N VAL A 50 21.77 -12.87 7.65
CA VAL A 50 20.60 -12.92 6.78
C VAL A 50 21.06 -12.70 5.34
N GLU A 51 20.87 -13.69 4.48
CA GLU A 51 21.11 -13.56 3.05
C GLU A 51 19.91 -12.84 2.40
N ILE A 52 20.20 -11.88 1.53
CA ILE A 52 19.21 -11.05 0.85
C ILE A 52 18.71 -11.75 -0.41
N ASP A 53 17.47 -12.13 -0.39
CA ASP A 53 16.77 -12.70 -1.54
C ASP A 53 16.24 -11.60 -2.51
N GLU A 54 15.65 -12.01 -3.63
CA GLU A 54 15.05 -11.11 -4.60
C GLU A 54 13.97 -10.20 -4.01
N THR A 55 13.27 -10.64 -2.95
CA THR A 55 12.17 -9.88 -2.32
C THR A 55 12.68 -8.71 -1.50
N ALA A 56 13.90 -8.79 -0.97
CA ALA A 56 14.55 -7.74 -0.18
C ALA A 56 15.55 -6.91 -0.99
N ALA A 57 15.98 -7.37 -2.17
CA ALA A 57 16.91 -6.65 -3.04
C ALA A 57 16.38 -5.26 -3.41
N GLY A 58 17.24 -4.24 -3.43
CA GLY A 58 16.91 -2.84 -3.69
C GLY A 58 16.23 -2.12 -2.51
N GLN A 59 15.91 -2.80 -1.42
CA GLN A 59 15.38 -2.18 -0.19
C GLN A 59 16.49 -1.45 0.57
N ARG A 60 16.16 -0.32 1.21
CA ARG A 60 17.09 0.34 2.12
C ARG A 60 17.27 -0.53 3.36
N ILE A 61 18.52 -0.60 3.87
CA ILE A 61 18.87 -1.46 5.01
C ILE A 61 18.12 -1.06 6.28
N ASP A 62 17.85 0.23 6.52
CA ASP A 62 17.07 0.68 7.68
C ASP A 62 15.63 0.11 7.65
N ASN A 63 14.97 0.15 6.49
CA ASN A 63 13.63 -0.43 6.32
C ASN A 63 13.65 -1.96 6.44
N PHE A 64 14.68 -2.61 5.90
CA PHE A 64 14.86 -4.05 6.06
C PHE A 64 14.98 -4.43 7.53
N LEU A 65 15.85 -3.75 8.29
CA LEU A 65 16.04 -4.01 9.72
C LEU A 65 14.77 -3.76 10.54
N LEU A 66 14.02 -2.69 10.25
CA LEU A 66 12.74 -2.42 10.91
C LEU A 66 11.71 -3.54 10.67
N ARG A 67 11.81 -4.22 9.53
CA ARG A 67 10.94 -5.36 9.18
C ARG A 67 11.34 -6.64 9.90
N VAL A 68 12.64 -6.96 9.96
CA VAL A 68 13.15 -8.22 10.53
C VAL A 68 13.34 -8.15 12.05
N CYS A 69 13.66 -6.97 12.60
CA CYS A 69 13.79 -6.71 14.04
C CYS A 69 12.50 -6.12 14.61
N LYS A 70 11.38 -6.84 14.45
CA LYS A 70 10.07 -6.37 14.95
C LYS A 70 10.11 -6.09 16.46
N GLY A 71 9.52 -4.95 16.86
CA GLY A 71 9.48 -4.53 18.27
C GLY A 71 10.71 -3.75 18.74
N VAL A 72 11.77 -3.66 17.94
CA VAL A 72 12.94 -2.84 18.25
C VAL A 72 12.66 -1.37 17.86
N PRO A 73 12.86 -0.39 18.78
CA PRO A 73 12.66 1.02 18.49
C PRO A 73 13.52 1.52 17.32
N LYS A 74 12.98 2.41 16.50
CA LYS A 74 13.71 3.00 15.36
C LYS A 74 15.04 3.63 15.75
N SER A 75 15.07 4.36 16.87
CA SER A 75 16.28 4.97 17.41
C SER A 75 17.39 3.93 17.66
N HIS A 76 17.04 2.75 18.13
CA HIS A 76 17.97 1.64 18.33
C HIS A 76 18.50 1.10 16.99
N ILE A 77 17.63 0.90 16.00
CA ILE A 77 18.06 0.47 14.65
C ILE A 77 19.08 1.45 14.06
N TYR A 78 18.80 2.76 14.14
CA TYR A 78 19.75 3.77 13.66
C TYR A 78 21.04 3.83 14.51
N ARG A 79 20.98 3.50 15.79
CA ARG A 79 22.16 3.41 16.66
C ARG A 79 23.08 2.28 16.21
N ILE A 80 22.55 1.05 16.04
CA ILE A 80 23.36 -0.12 15.65
C ILE A 80 23.90 -0.04 14.21
N LEU A 81 23.25 0.74 13.33
CA LEU A 81 23.79 1.08 12.01
C LEU A 81 24.98 2.03 12.14
N ARG A 82 24.84 3.13 12.89
CA ARG A 82 25.91 4.12 13.11
C ARG A 82 27.12 3.54 13.83
N SER A 83 26.91 2.71 14.85
CA SER A 83 28.01 2.02 15.57
C SER A 83 28.73 0.98 14.72
N GLY A 84 28.15 0.57 13.56
CA GLY A 84 28.70 -0.48 12.69
C GLY A 84 28.55 -1.87 13.27
N GLU A 85 27.61 -2.06 14.19
CA GLU A 85 27.20 -3.38 14.68
C GLU A 85 26.47 -4.18 13.59
N VAL A 86 25.68 -3.49 12.76
CA VAL A 86 25.15 -4.05 11.50
C VAL A 86 26.22 -3.96 10.41
N ARG A 87 26.40 -5.03 9.67
CA ARG A 87 27.34 -5.08 8.54
C ARG A 87 26.72 -5.79 7.36
N VAL A 88 27.12 -5.37 6.16
CA VAL A 88 26.79 -6.05 4.90
C VAL A 88 28.09 -6.54 4.28
N ASN A 89 28.17 -7.83 3.97
CA ASN A 89 29.37 -8.47 3.42
C ASN A 89 30.64 -8.11 4.24
N LYS A 90 30.52 -8.11 5.58
CA LYS A 90 31.54 -7.72 6.56
C LYS A 90 31.86 -6.21 6.60
N GLY A 91 31.37 -5.40 5.65
CA GLY A 91 31.58 -3.96 5.58
C GLY A 91 30.58 -3.16 6.43
N ARG A 92 30.97 -1.94 6.88
CA ARG A 92 30.05 -0.95 7.44
C ARG A 92 29.22 -0.32 6.33
N VAL A 93 27.95 -0.05 6.63
CA VAL A 93 27.02 0.61 5.69
C VAL A 93 26.23 1.68 6.43
N ASP A 94 25.79 2.71 5.70
CA ASP A 94 24.88 3.72 6.24
C ASP A 94 23.40 3.25 6.15
N ALA A 95 22.50 3.99 6.80
CA ALA A 95 21.08 3.66 6.84
C ALA A 95 20.38 3.69 5.48
N GLN A 96 20.96 4.35 4.48
CA GLN A 96 20.39 4.48 3.14
C GLN A 96 20.91 3.42 2.17
N TYR A 97 21.90 2.60 2.59
CA TYR A 97 22.44 1.53 1.77
C TYR A 97 21.31 0.66 1.18
N ARG A 98 21.38 0.41 -0.12
CA ARG A 98 20.43 -0.45 -0.82
C ARG A 98 20.99 -1.85 -0.94
N LEU A 99 20.28 -2.79 -0.34
CA LEU A 99 20.64 -4.19 -0.34
C LEU A 99 20.62 -4.76 -1.77
N ALA A 100 21.67 -5.49 -2.14
CA ALA A 100 21.74 -6.27 -3.37
C ALA A 100 21.31 -7.73 -3.11
N HIS A 101 20.84 -8.42 -4.15
CA HIS A 101 20.59 -9.85 -4.08
C HIS A 101 21.91 -10.58 -3.75
N GLY A 102 21.87 -11.53 -2.81
CA GLY A 102 23.05 -12.26 -2.33
C GLY A 102 23.87 -11.52 -1.26
N ASP A 103 23.51 -10.27 -0.89
CA ASP A 103 24.16 -9.61 0.24
C ASP A 103 23.93 -10.41 1.53
N ILE A 104 24.96 -10.51 2.36
CA ILE A 104 24.89 -11.13 3.68
C ILE A 104 24.86 -10.03 4.74
N VAL A 105 23.70 -9.83 5.39
CA VAL A 105 23.50 -8.84 6.44
C VAL A 105 23.74 -9.48 7.79
N ARG A 106 24.77 -9.00 8.51
CA ARG A 106 25.00 -9.33 9.92
C ARG A 106 24.12 -8.43 10.79
N VAL A 107 23.20 -9.04 11.53
CA VAL A 107 22.35 -8.36 12.52
C VAL A 107 22.90 -8.69 13.92
N PRO A 108 23.24 -7.68 14.74
CA PRO A 108 23.73 -7.92 16.10
C PRO A 108 22.61 -8.50 16.98
N PRO A 109 22.97 -9.02 18.18
CA PRO A 109 21.96 -9.43 19.15
C PRO A 109 21.07 -8.27 19.52
N VAL A 110 19.79 -8.32 19.17
CA VAL A 110 18.80 -7.34 19.59
C VAL A 110 17.83 -7.99 20.57
N ARG A 111 17.60 -7.34 21.71
CA ARG A 111 16.51 -7.76 22.60
C ARG A 111 15.21 -7.29 21.96
N MET A 112 14.48 -8.22 21.41
CA MET A 112 13.08 -7.95 21.03
C MET A 112 12.29 -7.85 22.32
N ALA A 113 11.57 -6.75 22.52
CA ALA A 113 10.67 -6.64 23.67
C ALA A 113 9.70 -7.85 23.64
N ALA A 114 9.35 -8.37 24.81
CA ALA A 114 8.47 -9.54 25.00
C ALA A 114 7.04 -9.37 24.42
N ALA A 115 6.84 -8.41 23.51
CA ALA A 115 5.62 -8.19 22.75
C ALA A 115 5.21 -9.39 21.87
N ASP A 116 6.08 -10.39 21.69
CA ASP A 116 5.71 -11.62 20.99
C ASP A 116 4.87 -12.58 21.85
N LEU A 117 4.84 -12.42 23.18
CA LEU A 117 3.92 -13.17 24.06
C LEU A 117 2.50 -12.56 24.06
N ALA A 118 2.33 -11.29 23.65
CA ALA A 118 1.05 -10.64 23.44
C ALA A 118 0.42 -10.94 22.04
N ARG A 119 0.97 -11.89 21.29
CA ARG A 119 0.39 -12.31 20.01
C ARG A 119 -0.92 -13.09 20.13
N ALA A 120 -1.23 -13.59 21.32
CA ALA A 120 -2.47 -14.31 21.57
C ALA A 120 -3.72 -13.42 21.46
N ASP A 121 -3.60 -12.09 21.61
CA ASP A 121 -4.72 -11.13 21.59
C ASP A 121 -4.76 -10.20 20.38
N LYS A 122 -3.98 -10.44 19.32
CA LYS A 122 -4.16 -9.65 18.11
C LYS A 122 -5.44 -10.08 17.42
N PRO A 123 -6.35 -9.13 17.09
CA PRO A 123 -7.55 -9.48 16.37
C PRO A 123 -7.18 -10.21 15.07
N VAL A 124 -7.82 -11.36 14.86
CA VAL A 124 -7.63 -12.15 13.64
C VAL A 124 -8.02 -11.27 12.46
N VAL A 125 -7.10 -11.08 11.51
CA VAL A 125 -7.37 -10.32 10.29
C VAL A 125 -8.42 -11.10 9.50
N PRO A 126 -9.64 -10.58 9.29
CA PRO A 126 -10.61 -11.29 8.45
C PRO A 126 -10.11 -11.29 7.00
N PRO A 127 -10.18 -12.42 6.29
CA PRO A 127 -9.97 -12.41 4.85
C PRO A 127 -11.07 -11.57 4.21
N ALA A 128 -10.72 -10.68 3.28
CA ALA A 128 -11.68 -9.93 2.51
C ALA A 128 -11.48 -10.19 1.02
N HIS A 129 -12.59 -10.26 0.31
CA HIS A 129 -12.63 -10.27 -1.13
C HIS A 129 -12.86 -8.82 -1.60
N PHE A 130 -12.01 -8.38 -2.53
CA PHE A 130 -12.15 -7.10 -3.23
C PHE A 130 -12.38 -7.41 -4.70
N ASP A 131 -13.18 -6.60 -5.38
CA ASP A 131 -13.40 -6.72 -6.81
C ASP A 131 -12.08 -6.49 -7.54
N VAL A 132 -11.65 -7.51 -8.30
CA VAL A 132 -10.39 -7.50 -9.03
C VAL A 132 -10.64 -6.92 -10.42
N LEU A 133 -10.00 -5.79 -10.72
CA LEU A 133 -10.04 -5.16 -12.03
C LEU A 133 -9.02 -5.78 -12.98
N PHE A 134 -7.87 -6.22 -12.43
CA PHE A 134 -6.81 -6.88 -13.19
C PHE A 134 -5.89 -7.66 -12.25
N GLU A 135 -5.43 -8.81 -12.70
CA GLU A 135 -4.40 -9.57 -12.01
C GLU A 135 -3.54 -10.36 -13.00
N ASP A 136 -2.22 -10.24 -12.84
CA ASP A 136 -1.23 -11.07 -13.51
C ASP A 136 -0.14 -11.54 -12.51
N ASP A 137 1.00 -12.01 -13.02
CA ASP A 137 2.13 -12.42 -12.19
C ASP A 137 2.86 -11.27 -11.50
N ALA A 138 2.76 -10.04 -12.03
CA ALA A 138 3.52 -8.87 -11.60
C ALA A 138 2.72 -7.97 -10.65
N MET A 139 1.43 -7.83 -10.89
CA MET A 139 0.59 -6.86 -10.19
C MET A 139 -0.85 -7.34 -9.99
N LEU A 140 -1.53 -6.73 -9.05
CA LEU A 140 -2.95 -6.87 -8.76
C LEU A 140 -3.56 -5.47 -8.69
N VAL A 141 -4.66 -5.26 -9.39
CA VAL A 141 -5.45 -4.02 -9.35
C VAL A 141 -6.85 -4.34 -8.87
N ILE A 142 -7.30 -3.63 -7.86
CA ILE A 142 -8.63 -3.83 -7.26
C ILE A 142 -9.45 -2.54 -7.29
N ASP A 143 -10.75 -2.68 -7.25
CA ASP A 143 -11.68 -1.61 -6.87
C ASP A 143 -11.79 -1.57 -5.33
N LYS A 144 -11.14 -0.58 -4.71
CA LYS A 144 -11.18 -0.43 -3.25
C LYS A 144 -12.49 0.20 -2.81
N PRO A 145 -13.28 -0.40 -1.93
CA PRO A 145 -14.46 0.27 -1.37
C PRO A 145 -14.07 1.45 -0.47
N ALA A 146 -14.99 2.40 -0.29
CA ALA A 146 -14.85 3.45 0.71
C ALA A 146 -14.94 2.88 2.13
N GLY A 147 -14.40 3.61 3.11
CA GLY A 147 -14.41 3.21 4.52
C GLY A 147 -13.31 2.25 4.93
N VAL A 148 -12.61 1.62 3.96
CA VAL A 148 -11.50 0.68 4.21
C VAL A 148 -10.16 1.38 4.03
N ALA A 149 -9.31 1.36 5.06
CA ALA A 149 -7.95 1.89 4.97
C ALA A 149 -7.07 0.97 4.10
N VAL A 150 -6.06 1.53 3.43
CA VAL A 150 -5.15 0.72 2.59
C VAL A 150 -4.18 -0.13 3.44
N HIS A 151 -3.83 0.32 4.63
CA HIS A 151 -2.98 -0.40 5.60
C HIS A 151 -3.46 -0.14 7.03
N GLY A 152 -3.18 -1.06 7.93
CA GLY A 152 -3.35 -0.87 9.36
C GLY A 152 -2.46 0.24 9.92
N GLY A 153 -2.80 0.76 11.09
CA GLY A 153 -2.07 1.85 11.75
C GLY A 153 -2.90 2.53 12.81
N SER A 154 -2.64 3.81 13.08
CA SER A 154 -3.30 4.57 14.16
C SER A 154 -4.83 4.42 14.14
N GLY A 155 -5.38 3.64 15.08
CA GLY A 155 -6.83 3.42 15.23
C GLY A 155 -7.47 2.45 14.21
N VAL A 156 -6.68 1.81 13.34
CA VAL A 156 -7.17 0.79 12.37
C VAL A 156 -6.36 -0.48 12.57
N ALA A 157 -7.02 -1.56 12.95
CA ALA A 157 -6.36 -2.84 13.24
C ALA A 157 -5.71 -3.43 11.97
N PHE A 158 -6.40 -3.39 10.84
CA PHE A 158 -5.93 -3.90 9.55
C PHE A 158 -6.60 -3.15 8.39
N GLY A 159 -5.90 -3.05 7.26
CA GLY A 159 -6.39 -2.47 6.01
C GLY A 159 -6.43 -3.48 4.88
N VAL A 160 -6.55 -2.99 3.65
CA VAL A 160 -6.61 -3.81 2.42
C VAL A 160 -5.43 -4.77 2.32
N ILE A 161 -4.21 -4.30 2.59
CA ILE A 161 -3.00 -5.13 2.40
C ILE A 161 -2.96 -6.30 3.35
N GLU A 162 -3.31 -6.10 4.63
CA GLU A 162 -3.34 -7.16 5.63
C GLU A 162 -4.44 -8.19 5.30
N GLN A 163 -5.61 -7.74 4.90
CA GLN A 163 -6.75 -8.59 4.52
C GLN A 163 -6.42 -9.41 3.25
N LEU A 164 -5.83 -8.78 2.22
CA LEU A 164 -5.42 -9.50 1.01
C LEU A 164 -4.31 -10.52 1.26
N ARG A 165 -3.36 -10.21 2.15
CA ARG A 165 -2.32 -11.18 2.55
C ARG A 165 -2.92 -12.37 3.29
N GLN A 166 -3.93 -12.13 4.12
CA GLN A 166 -4.66 -13.20 4.81
C GLN A 166 -5.46 -14.08 3.83
N ALA A 167 -6.10 -13.47 2.83
CA ALA A 167 -6.83 -14.19 1.78
C ALA A 167 -5.90 -14.95 0.80
N ARG A 168 -4.62 -14.56 0.73
CA ARG A 168 -3.62 -15.10 -0.22
C ARG A 168 -2.36 -15.60 0.49
N PRO A 169 -2.45 -16.61 1.37
CA PRO A 169 -1.32 -17.06 2.22
C PRO A 169 -0.14 -17.63 1.41
N ARG A 170 -0.37 -18.02 0.14
CA ARG A 170 0.67 -18.53 -0.76
C ARG A 170 1.41 -17.40 -1.51
N ALA A 171 0.94 -16.17 -1.44
CA ALA A 171 1.60 -15.05 -2.11
C ALA A 171 2.93 -14.73 -1.41
N LYS A 172 4.05 -15.00 -2.06
CA LYS A 172 5.40 -14.74 -1.54
C LYS A 172 5.67 -13.25 -1.38
N PHE A 173 5.08 -12.43 -2.24
CA PHE A 173 5.22 -10.99 -2.26
C PHE A 173 3.88 -10.34 -2.60
N LEU A 174 3.43 -9.39 -1.80
CA LEU A 174 2.26 -8.55 -2.06
C LEU A 174 2.44 -7.23 -1.31
N GLU A 175 2.62 -6.12 -2.05
CA GLU A 175 2.91 -4.81 -1.49
C GLU A 175 2.08 -3.73 -2.16
N LEU A 176 1.69 -2.71 -1.37
CA LEU A 176 0.99 -1.54 -1.91
C LEU A 176 1.94 -0.72 -2.80
N VAL A 177 1.49 -0.36 -3.98
CA VAL A 177 2.19 0.56 -4.89
C VAL A 177 1.97 2.01 -4.50
N HIS A 178 0.73 2.34 -4.16
CA HIS A 178 0.31 3.67 -3.72
C HIS A 178 -0.78 3.56 -2.66
N ARG A 179 -1.31 4.69 -2.25
CA ARG A 179 -2.39 4.72 -1.25
C ARG A 179 -3.55 5.56 -1.73
N LEU A 180 -4.74 5.17 -1.31
CA LEU A 180 -5.94 5.99 -1.29
C LEU A 180 -6.29 6.33 0.16
N ASP A 181 -7.01 7.44 0.38
CA ASP A 181 -7.57 7.74 1.69
C ASP A 181 -8.62 6.67 2.07
N ARG A 182 -8.90 6.52 3.35
CA ARG A 182 -9.86 5.55 3.85
C ARG A 182 -11.22 5.68 3.16
N GLU A 183 -11.72 6.91 3.04
CA GLU A 183 -13.03 7.21 2.47
C GLU A 183 -13.04 7.31 0.93
N THR A 184 -11.87 7.30 0.28
CA THR A 184 -11.76 7.27 -1.18
C THR A 184 -11.94 5.85 -1.69
N SER A 185 -12.81 5.64 -2.67
CA SER A 185 -12.98 4.37 -3.39
C SER A 185 -12.26 4.36 -4.73
N GLY A 186 -12.19 3.20 -5.39
CA GLY A 186 -11.70 3.05 -6.75
C GLY A 186 -10.35 2.38 -6.88
N VAL A 187 -9.71 2.56 -8.02
CA VAL A 187 -8.52 1.85 -8.47
C VAL A 187 -7.37 1.92 -7.47
N LEU A 188 -6.99 0.77 -6.93
CA LEU A 188 -5.84 0.59 -6.05
C LEU A 188 -4.91 -0.50 -6.60
N MET A 189 -3.62 -0.17 -6.77
CA MET A 189 -2.61 -1.11 -7.27
C MET A 189 -1.79 -1.72 -6.15
N LEU A 190 -1.52 -3.02 -6.31
CA LEU A 190 -0.58 -3.79 -5.50
C LEU A 190 0.43 -4.48 -6.44
N ALA A 191 1.67 -4.60 -6.01
CA ALA A 191 2.70 -5.36 -6.72
C ALA A 191 2.81 -6.77 -6.16
N LYS A 192 2.91 -7.77 -7.03
CA LYS A 192 3.12 -9.19 -6.71
C LYS A 192 4.58 -9.61 -6.90
N LYS A 193 5.41 -8.74 -7.49
CA LYS A 193 6.87 -8.91 -7.65
C LYS A 193 7.60 -7.63 -7.25
N ARG A 194 8.80 -7.79 -6.70
CA ARG A 194 9.64 -6.65 -6.29
C ARG A 194 10.02 -5.77 -7.47
N ALA A 195 10.38 -6.36 -8.61
CA ALA A 195 10.71 -5.62 -9.83
C ALA A 195 9.54 -4.74 -10.29
N ALA A 196 8.31 -5.27 -10.26
CA ALA A 196 7.11 -4.51 -10.58
C ALA A 196 6.90 -3.34 -9.61
N LEU A 197 7.10 -3.55 -8.30
CA LEU A 197 7.00 -2.47 -7.30
C LEU A 197 7.98 -1.33 -7.58
N VAL A 198 9.23 -1.68 -7.91
CA VAL A 198 10.28 -0.69 -8.22
C VAL A 198 9.90 0.11 -9.47
N GLY A 199 9.53 -0.57 -10.57
CA GLY A 199 9.11 0.08 -11.81
C GLY A 199 7.89 0.97 -11.64
N LEU A 200 6.86 0.50 -10.90
CA LEU A 200 5.66 1.29 -10.61
C LEU A 200 5.97 2.52 -9.75
N HIS A 201 6.84 2.40 -8.75
CA HIS A 201 7.30 3.55 -7.96
C HIS A 201 8.10 4.56 -8.78
N GLU A 202 8.89 4.10 -9.76
CA GLU A 202 9.60 4.97 -10.70
C GLU A 202 8.62 5.75 -11.57
N MET A 203 7.63 5.07 -12.17
CA MET A 203 6.58 5.73 -12.94
C MET A 203 5.80 6.77 -12.11
N ILE A 204 5.56 6.51 -10.82
CA ILE A 204 4.93 7.50 -9.92
C ILE A 204 5.82 8.71 -9.73
N ARG A 205 7.14 8.52 -9.48
CA ARG A 205 8.09 9.63 -9.27
C ARG A 205 8.24 10.49 -10.52
N GLU A 206 8.22 9.87 -11.70
CA GLU A 206 8.37 10.53 -13.00
C GLU A 206 7.04 11.03 -13.58
N ASN A 207 5.94 10.85 -12.81
CA ASN A 207 4.60 11.24 -13.23
C ASN A 207 4.16 10.62 -14.58
N ARG A 208 4.58 9.36 -14.84
CA ARG A 208 4.24 8.58 -16.04
C ARG A 208 2.95 7.77 -15.90
N MET A 209 2.07 8.13 -14.95
CA MET A 209 0.76 7.52 -14.75
C MET A 209 -0.32 8.58 -14.85
N ASP A 210 -1.37 8.33 -15.65
CA ASP A 210 -2.57 9.17 -15.68
C ASP A 210 -3.58 8.67 -14.65
N LYS A 211 -3.78 9.46 -13.58
CA LYS A 211 -4.66 9.16 -12.45
C LYS A 211 -5.83 10.11 -12.46
N ARG A 212 -7.05 9.57 -12.64
CA ARG A 212 -8.29 10.33 -12.74
C ARG A 212 -9.24 9.98 -11.60
N TYR A 213 -9.83 11.01 -11.01
CA TYR A 213 -10.77 10.88 -9.90
C TYR A 213 -12.04 11.65 -10.20
N PHE A 214 -13.19 11.07 -9.93
CA PHE A 214 -14.43 11.83 -9.83
C PHE A 214 -14.60 12.38 -8.42
N ALA A 215 -14.98 13.65 -8.34
CA ALA A 215 -15.37 14.32 -7.10
C ALA A 215 -16.64 15.13 -7.37
N CYS A 216 -17.68 14.92 -6.54
CA CYS A 216 -18.83 15.82 -6.52
C CYS A 216 -18.59 16.88 -5.44
N VAL A 217 -18.62 18.14 -5.81
CA VAL A 217 -18.34 19.29 -4.96
C VAL A 217 -19.61 20.08 -4.67
N HIS A 218 -19.66 20.72 -3.50
CA HIS A 218 -20.68 21.69 -3.13
C HIS A 218 -20.19 23.10 -3.45
N GLY A 219 -21.06 23.92 -4.05
CA GLY A 219 -20.78 25.28 -4.47
C GLY A 219 -20.88 25.46 -5.99
N GLU A 220 -20.70 26.69 -6.44
CA GLU A 220 -20.85 27.06 -7.84
C GLU A 220 -19.49 27.02 -8.56
N TRP A 221 -19.41 26.21 -9.62
CA TRP A 221 -18.24 26.25 -10.53
C TRP A 221 -18.23 27.59 -11.26
N GLN A 222 -17.21 28.40 -11.02
CA GLN A 222 -17.13 29.76 -11.55
C GLN A 222 -17.05 29.76 -13.08
N SER A 223 -17.83 30.62 -13.71
CA SER A 223 -17.94 30.69 -15.17
C SER A 223 -16.65 31.12 -15.86
N ASP A 224 -15.84 31.98 -15.22
CA ASP A 224 -14.53 32.44 -15.69
C ASP A 224 -13.45 31.36 -15.75
N TRP A 225 -13.65 30.22 -15.06
CA TRP A 225 -12.75 29.07 -15.14
C TRP A 225 -12.96 28.24 -16.41
N GLY A 226 -13.99 28.48 -17.19
CA GLY A 226 -14.38 27.62 -18.29
C GLY A 226 -14.64 26.19 -17.82
N ARG A 227 -14.28 25.19 -18.63
CA ARG A 227 -14.45 23.79 -18.27
C ARG A 227 -13.23 23.17 -17.58
N ARG A 228 -12.12 23.93 -17.42
CA ARG A 228 -10.87 23.37 -16.88
C ARG A 228 -10.16 24.37 -15.97
N ARG A 229 -9.85 23.93 -14.77
CA ARG A 229 -9.12 24.72 -13.76
C ARG A 229 -7.88 23.98 -13.28
N ALA A 230 -6.68 24.57 -13.46
CA ALA A 230 -5.45 24.05 -12.87
C ALA A 230 -5.19 24.72 -11.52
N VAL A 231 -4.83 23.92 -10.51
CA VAL A 231 -4.46 24.38 -9.16
C VAL A 231 -3.03 23.94 -8.87
N LYS A 232 -2.14 24.93 -8.73
CA LYS A 232 -0.74 24.75 -8.31
C LYS A 232 -0.58 25.43 -6.96
N ALA A 233 -0.94 24.74 -5.88
CA ALA A 233 -0.91 25.28 -4.54
C ALA A 233 -0.15 24.32 -3.62
N PRO A 234 0.95 24.77 -2.96
CA PRO A 234 1.77 23.92 -2.11
C PRO A 234 0.98 23.43 -0.89
N LEU A 235 1.26 22.18 -0.45
CA LEU A 235 0.53 21.52 0.63
C LEU A 235 1.42 21.25 1.84
N PHE A 236 1.04 21.81 2.97
CA PHE A 236 1.71 21.65 4.26
C PHE A 236 0.94 20.70 5.17
N LYS A 237 1.65 19.73 5.75
CA LYS A 237 1.09 18.78 6.73
C LYS A 237 1.31 19.30 8.13
N TYR A 238 0.28 19.29 8.93
CA TYR A 238 0.34 19.66 10.36
C TYR A 238 -0.48 18.72 11.22
N THR A 239 -0.26 18.77 12.51
CA THR A 239 -1.05 18.04 13.51
C THR A 239 -1.79 19.07 14.34
N THR A 240 -3.11 18.88 14.50
CA THR A 240 -3.92 19.76 15.36
C THR A 240 -3.57 19.50 16.84
N PRO A 241 -3.95 20.39 17.76
CA PRO A 241 -3.77 20.18 19.20
C PRO A 241 -4.36 18.85 19.69
N GLU A 242 -5.47 18.40 19.07
CA GLU A 242 -6.16 17.13 19.38
C GLU A 242 -5.44 15.91 18.79
N GLY A 243 -4.28 16.09 18.15
CA GLY A 243 -3.49 15.02 17.55
C GLY A 243 -3.93 14.57 16.15
N GLU A 244 -4.90 15.27 15.54
CA GLU A 244 -5.37 14.94 14.19
C GLU A 244 -4.39 15.44 13.13
N ARG A 245 -4.00 14.58 12.19
CA ARG A 245 -3.18 14.97 11.03
C ARG A 245 -4.04 15.62 9.97
N ARG A 246 -3.71 16.86 9.62
CA ARG A 246 -4.38 17.66 8.58
C ARG A 246 -3.38 18.19 7.55
N VAL A 247 -3.93 18.72 6.45
CA VAL A 247 -3.17 19.36 5.37
C VAL A 247 -3.84 20.68 5.02
N ARG A 248 -3.05 21.71 4.71
CA ARG A 248 -3.54 23.01 4.24
C ARG A 248 -2.66 23.51 3.11
N VAL A 249 -3.16 24.47 2.34
CA VAL A 249 -2.36 25.26 1.41
C VAL A 249 -1.50 26.21 2.21
N GLN A 250 -0.18 26.21 1.94
CA GLN A 250 0.78 27.10 2.60
C GLN A 250 2.05 27.16 1.74
N ASP A 251 2.66 28.34 1.61
CA ASP A 251 3.75 28.60 0.65
C ASP A 251 4.99 27.74 0.87
N ASP A 252 5.33 27.40 2.12
CA ASP A 252 6.44 26.50 2.47
C ASP A 252 6.07 25.00 2.38
N GLY A 253 4.87 24.70 1.88
CA GLY A 253 4.38 23.35 1.67
C GLY A 253 5.08 22.63 0.51
N LEU A 254 4.81 21.33 0.39
CA LEU A 254 5.31 20.55 -0.73
C LEU A 254 4.58 20.93 -2.03
N PRO A 255 5.30 21.20 -3.13
CA PRO A 255 4.69 21.50 -4.43
C PRO A 255 3.64 20.45 -4.81
N SER A 256 2.47 20.92 -5.21
CA SER A 256 1.39 20.07 -5.66
C SER A 256 0.61 20.69 -6.82
N HIS A 257 0.10 19.83 -7.71
CA HIS A 257 -0.59 20.25 -8.92
C HIS A 257 -1.73 19.27 -9.23
N THR A 258 -2.95 19.81 -9.33
CA THR A 258 -4.17 19.12 -9.77
C THR A 258 -4.82 19.91 -10.89
N VAL A 259 -5.36 19.22 -11.88
CA VAL A 259 -6.20 19.84 -12.91
C VAL A 259 -7.60 19.30 -12.73
N PHE A 260 -8.58 20.17 -12.60
CA PHE A 260 -9.99 19.85 -12.50
C PHE A 260 -10.66 20.13 -13.83
N ASN A 261 -11.40 19.15 -14.37
CA ASN A 261 -12.22 19.25 -15.56
C ASN A 261 -13.69 19.15 -15.13
N LEU A 262 -14.49 20.16 -15.47
CA LEU A 262 -15.91 20.14 -15.20
C LEU A 262 -16.60 19.09 -16.06
N VAL A 263 -17.29 18.16 -15.41
CA VAL A 263 -18.07 17.11 -16.08
C VAL A 263 -19.54 17.56 -16.22
N GLU A 264 -20.15 17.90 -15.08
CA GLU A 264 -21.56 18.29 -15.04
C GLU A 264 -21.83 19.30 -13.91
N ARG A 265 -22.92 20.07 -13.99
CA ARG A 265 -23.36 21.05 -12.99
C ARG A 265 -24.82 20.88 -12.64
N TRP A 266 -25.12 21.11 -11.37
CA TRP A 266 -26.47 21.25 -10.82
C TRP A 266 -26.53 22.48 -9.91
N PRO A 267 -27.69 23.01 -9.55
CA PRO A 267 -27.78 24.09 -8.56
C PRO A 267 -27.05 23.72 -7.26
N GLY A 268 -26.01 24.47 -6.88
CA GLY A 268 -25.20 24.24 -5.70
C GLY A 268 -24.23 23.05 -5.75
N TYR A 269 -24.11 22.33 -6.88
CA TYR A 269 -23.20 21.20 -7.02
C TYR A 269 -22.52 21.14 -8.38
N ALA A 270 -21.33 20.55 -8.41
CA ALA A 270 -20.65 20.21 -9.65
C ALA A 270 -19.93 18.84 -9.53
N LEU A 271 -20.00 18.04 -10.59
CA LEU A 271 -19.14 16.88 -10.77
C LEU A 271 -17.88 17.30 -11.52
N VAL A 272 -16.73 17.02 -10.95
CA VAL A 272 -15.44 17.30 -11.56
C VAL A 272 -14.61 16.03 -11.70
N GLU A 273 -13.84 15.95 -12.79
CA GLU A 273 -12.77 14.97 -12.94
C GLU A 273 -11.45 15.61 -12.56
N ALA A 274 -10.80 15.10 -11.52
CA ALA A 274 -9.51 15.56 -11.05
C ALA A 274 -8.38 14.74 -11.69
N GLU A 275 -7.50 15.41 -12.40
CA GLU A 275 -6.26 14.85 -12.95
C GLU A 275 -5.10 15.15 -12.00
N LEU A 276 -4.53 14.11 -11.36
CA LEU A 276 -3.42 14.26 -10.42
C LEU A 276 -2.08 14.30 -11.14
N LYS A 277 -1.41 15.46 -11.13
CA LYS A 277 -0.02 15.62 -11.58
C LYS A 277 0.98 15.31 -10.46
N THR A 278 0.57 15.42 -9.21
CA THR A 278 1.33 15.03 -8.01
C THR A 278 0.39 14.25 -7.08
N GLY A 279 0.93 13.47 -6.14
CA GLY A 279 0.14 12.61 -5.23
C GLY A 279 0.40 12.94 -3.75
N ARG A 280 0.09 14.17 -3.29
CA ARG A 280 0.23 14.55 -1.88
C ARG A 280 -0.98 14.07 -1.06
N THR A 281 -0.76 13.90 0.24
CA THR A 281 -1.85 13.52 1.16
C THR A 281 -3.01 14.49 1.05
N HIS A 282 -4.24 13.99 0.91
CA HIS A 282 -5.50 14.72 0.80
C HIS A 282 -5.52 15.79 -0.31
N GLN A 283 -4.65 15.70 -1.32
CA GLN A 283 -4.41 16.77 -2.29
C GLN A 283 -5.68 17.28 -2.98
N ILE A 284 -6.48 16.38 -3.58
CA ILE A 284 -7.73 16.75 -4.27
C ILE A 284 -8.68 17.47 -3.31
N ARG A 285 -8.85 16.93 -2.12
CA ARG A 285 -9.75 17.43 -1.07
C ARG A 285 -9.38 18.85 -0.66
N VAL A 286 -8.08 19.08 -0.37
CA VAL A 286 -7.57 20.40 0.07
C VAL A 286 -7.57 21.40 -1.08
N HIS A 287 -7.24 21.01 -2.30
CA HIS A 287 -7.29 21.89 -3.47
C HIS A 287 -8.73 22.33 -3.79
N LEU A 288 -9.72 21.42 -3.71
CA LEU A 288 -11.13 21.78 -3.93
C LEU A 288 -11.65 22.66 -2.81
N ALA A 289 -11.35 22.36 -1.55
CA ALA A 289 -11.71 23.24 -0.43
C ALA A 289 -11.08 24.63 -0.56
N HIS A 290 -9.83 24.73 -1.03
CA HIS A 290 -9.13 26.00 -1.30
C HIS A 290 -9.80 26.83 -2.41
N LEU A 291 -10.44 26.18 -3.38
CA LEU A 291 -11.25 26.85 -4.41
C LEU A 291 -12.64 27.25 -3.92
N GLY A 292 -13.01 27.00 -2.67
CA GLY A 292 -14.37 27.20 -2.16
C GLY A 292 -15.38 26.14 -2.64
N LEU A 293 -14.89 25.01 -3.17
CA LEU A 293 -15.67 23.89 -3.69
C LEU A 293 -15.39 22.60 -2.90
N PRO A 294 -15.75 22.52 -1.60
CA PRO A 294 -15.48 21.34 -0.80
C PRO A 294 -16.23 20.11 -1.36
N ILE A 295 -15.61 18.93 -1.23
CA ILE A 295 -16.21 17.66 -1.67
C ILE A 295 -17.42 17.34 -0.78
N ALA A 296 -18.55 16.98 -1.39
CA ALA A 296 -19.74 16.51 -0.69
C ALA A 296 -19.41 15.25 0.13
N GLY A 297 -19.82 15.23 1.40
CA GLY A 297 -19.55 14.14 2.33
C GLY A 297 -18.12 14.11 2.91
N ASP A 298 -17.27 15.10 2.64
CA ASP A 298 -15.93 15.17 3.25
C ASP A 298 -16.03 15.63 4.71
N ALA A 299 -15.85 14.68 5.64
CA ALA A 299 -15.89 14.92 7.07
C ALA A 299 -14.69 15.72 7.62
N LYS A 300 -13.68 16.06 6.80
CA LYS A 300 -12.46 16.73 7.25
C LYS A 300 -12.28 18.13 6.66
N TYR A 301 -12.60 18.32 5.40
CA TYR A 301 -12.40 19.57 4.65
C TYR A 301 -13.70 20.08 4.01
N GLY A 302 -14.81 19.38 4.23
CA GLY A 302 -16.11 19.68 3.64
C GLY A 302 -16.95 20.64 4.47
N ASP A 303 -18.16 20.90 4.00
CA ASP A 303 -19.21 21.59 4.75
C ASP A 303 -19.88 20.60 5.72
N PHE A 304 -19.64 20.78 7.01
CA PHE A 304 -20.15 19.87 8.04
C PHE A 304 -21.67 19.94 8.22
N ALA A 305 -22.28 21.12 8.03
CA ALA A 305 -23.71 21.29 8.14
C ALA A 305 -24.43 20.60 6.98
N LEU A 306 -23.94 20.80 5.76
CA LEU A 306 -24.42 20.10 4.57
C LEU A 306 -24.24 18.59 4.71
N ASN A 307 -23.05 18.11 5.10
CA ASN A 307 -22.78 16.69 5.24
C ASN A 307 -23.72 16.02 6.25
N LYS A 308 -24.04 16.72 7.34
CA LYS A 308 -25.03 16.26 8.32
C LYS A 308 -26.43 16.20 7.71
N ALA A 309 -26.82 17.19 6.87
CA ALA A 309 -28.09 17.18 6.16
C ALA A 309 -28.17 16.00 5.15
N LEU A 310 -27.15 15.81 4.32
CA LEU A 310 -27.07 14.75 3.31
C LEU A 310 -27.11 13.33 3.93
N SER A 311 -26.61 13.15 5.15
CA SER A 311 -26.55 11.84 5.82
C SER A 311 -27.84 11.41 6.50
N ARG A 312 -28.88 12.28 6.59
CA ARG A 312 -30.17 11.94 7.21
C ARG A 312 -30.89 10.85 6.43
N ALA A 313 -31.68 10.03 7.14
CA ALA A 313 -32.37 8.87 6.53
C ALA A 313 -33.30 9.23 5.36
N ASN A 314 -33.94 10.41 5.43
CA ASN A 314 -34.90 10.89 4.43
C ASN A 314 -34.35 12.06 3.61
N ALA A 315 -33.01 12.22 3.55
CA ALA A 315 -32.42 13.30 2.75
C ALA A 315 -32.60 13.03 1.25
N GLN A 316 -32.91 14.09 0.52
CA GLN A 316 -32.89 14.12 -0.94
C GLN A 316 -32.27 15.45 -1.38
N PRO A 317 -31.07 15.42 -1.96
CA PRO A 317 -30.25 14.23 -2.25
C PRO A 317 -29.61 13.63 -0.99
N SER A 318 -29.28 12.34 -1.00
CA SER A 318 -28.71 11.61 0.13
C SER A 318 -27.32 11.08 -0.17
N LEU A 319 -26.35 11.35 0.74
CA LEU A 319 -24.98 10.88 0.64
C LEU A 319 -24.41 10.63 2.04
N LYS A 320 -23.92 9.39 2.31
CA LYS A 320 -23.38 9.01 3.63
C LYS A 320 -21.87 8.88 3.64
N ARG A 321 -21.21 9.10 2.51
CA ARG A 321 -19.76 9.01 2.35
C ARG A 321 -19.20 10.22 1.61
N MET A 322 -17.88 10.40 1.64
CA MET A 322 -17.19 11.35 0.77
C MET A 322 -17.31 10.93 -0.70
N PHE A 323 -17.77 11.86 -1.56
CA PHE A 323 -17.85 11.65 -3.01
C PHE A 323 -16.48 11.87 -3.67
N LEU A 324 -15.56 10.97 -3.40
CA LEU A 324 -14.26 10.93 -4.09
C LEU A 324 -13.96 9.50 -4.53
N HIS A 325 -13.73 9.31 -5.84
CA HIS A 325 -13.58 8.01 -6.45
C HIS A 325 -12.46 8.00 -7.49
N ALA A 326 -11.45 7.17 -7.31
CA ALA A 326 -10.36 6.93 -8.27
C ALA A 326 -10.88 6.09 -9.43
N HIS A 327 -11.54 6.74 -10.41
CA HIS A 327 -12.30 6.03 -11.44
C HIS A 327 -11.43 5.47 -12.55
N ARG A 328 -10.26 6.08 -12.85
CA ARG A 328 -9.39 5.65 -13.95
C ARG A 328 -7.92 5.77 -13.63
N LEU A 329 -7.18 4.78 -14.10
CA LEU A 329 -5.72 4.78 -14.07
C LEU A 329 -5.18 4.26 -15.41
N ARG A 330 -4.23 5.00 -16.01
CA ARG A 330 -3.48 4.58 -17.20
C ARG A 330 -1.99 4.58 -16.91
N LEU A 331 -1.30 3.54 -17.36
CA LEU A 331 0.16 3.38 -17.20
C LEU A 331 0.69 2.37 -18.21
N ALA A 332 2.01 2.29 -18.35
CA ALA A 332 2.65 1.16 -19.00
C ALA A 332 2.85 0.02 -17.98
N HIS A 333 2.66 -1.23 -18.39
CA HIS A 333 2.93 -2.37 -17.53
C HIS A 333 4.42 -2.37 -17.09
N PRO A 334 4.72 -2.55 -15.78
CA PRO A 334 6.07 -2.31 -15.24
C PRO A 334 7.15 -3.24 -15.74
N LEU A 335 6.81 -4.39 -16.30
CA LEU A 335 7.77 -5.38 -16.78
C LEU A 335 7.72 -5.57 -18.30
N THR A 336 6.55 -5.43 -18.94
CA THR A 336 6.38 -5.66 -20.38
C THR A 336 6.34 -4.36 -21.19
N GLY A 337 6.02 -3.23 -20.56
CA GLY A 337 5.84 -1.95 -21.24
C GLY A 337 4.50 -1.79 -21.97
N GLU A 338 3.63 -2.79 -21.94
CA GLU A 338 2.30 -2.75 -22.56
C GLU A 338 1.45 -1.64 -21.94
N ALA A 339 0.70 -0.91 -22.75
CA ALA A 339 -0.20 0.13 -22.29
C ALA A 339 -1.43 -0.48 -21.60
N LEU A 340 -1.67 -0.11 -20.35
CA LEU A 340 -2.78 -0.59 -19.54
C LEU A 340 -3.70 0.56 -19.14
N GLN A 341 -4.99 0.28 -19.11
CA GLN A 341 -6.01 1.15 -18.54
C GLN A 341 -6.93 0.35 -17.62
N PHE A 342 -7.19 0.90 -16.45
CA PHE A 342 -8.10 0.34 -15.46
C PHE A 342 -9.18 1.38 -15.16
N ASP A 343 -10.43 0.96 -15.28
CA ASP A 343 -11.59 1.76 -14.92
C ASP A 343 -12.35 1.06 -13.79
N ALA A 344 -12.58 1.78 -12.70
CA ALA A 344 -13.44 1.35 -11.60
C ALA A 344 -14.83 1.97 -11.80
N PRO A 345 -15.91 1.17 -11.72
CA PRO A 345 -17.26 1.70 -11.85
C PRO A 345 -17.61 2.64 -10.71
N LEU A 346 -18.36 3.71 -11.01
CA LEU A 346 -18.82 4.62 -9.96
C LEU A 346 -19.71 3.86 -8.97
N PRO A 347 -19.44 3.92 -7.65
CA PRO A 347 -20.23 3.23 -6.64
C PRO A 347 -21.72 3.63 -6.71
N ASP A 348 -22.62 2.66 -6.45
CA ASP A 348 -24.06 2.86 -6.56
C ASP A 348 -24.59 4.02 -5.72
N GLU A 349 -24.03 4.25 -4.53
CA GLU A 349 -24.41 5.37 -3.67
C GLU A 349 -24.06 6.71 -4.35
N CYS A 350 -22.89 6.80 -4.98
CA CYS A 350 -22.48 8.00 -5.73
C CYS A 350 -23.35 8.21 -6.97
N ARG A 351 -23.68 7.14 -7.68
CA ARG A 351 -24.56 7.18 -8.86
C ARG A 351 -25.94 7.69 -8.48
N ARG A 352 -26.57 7.07 -7.47
CA ARG A 352 -27.88 7.51 -6.95
C ARG A 352 -27.88 8.96 -6.51
N PHE A 353 -26.78 9.45 -5.90
CA PHE A 353 -26.67 10.86 -5.52
C PHE A 353 -26.73 11.79 -6.74
N LEU A 354 -25.99 11.46 -7.84
CA LEU A 354 -26.04 12.25 -9.07
C LEU A 354 -27.43 12.20 -9.73
N ASP A 355 -28.07 11.02 -9.75
CA ASP A 355 -29.43 10.86 -10.28
C ASP A 355 -30.44 11.74 -9.51
N GLN A 356 -30.33 11.81 -8.19
CA GLN A 356 -31.16 12.69 -7.35
C GLN A 356 -30.90 14.18 -7.64
N LEU A 357 -29.64 14.59 -7.85
CA LEU A 357 -29.32 15.97 -8.25
C LEU A 357 -29.93 16.31 -9.62
N SER A 358 -29.90 15.38 -10.56
CA SER A 358 -30.49 15.56 -11.88
C SER A 358 -32.02 15.69 -11.82
N ALA A 359 -32.70 14.85 -11.02
CA ALA A 359 -34.13 14.93 -10.80
C ALA A 359 -34.55 16.27 -10.18
N LEU A 360 -33.77 16.80 -9.23
CA LEU A 360 -34.04 18.13 -8.62
C LEU A 360 -33.85 19.26 -9.62
N ARG A 361 -32.88 19.18 -10.53
CA ARG A 361 -32.70 20.16 -11.61
C ARG A 361 -33.89 20.20 -12.57
N ASP A 362 -34.43 19.02 -12.92
CA ASP A 362 -35.49 18.88 -13.90
C ASP A 362 -36.87 19.27 -13.34
N THR A 363 -36.97 19.44 -12.02
CA THR A 363 -38.20 19.91 -11.30
C THR A 363 -38.16 21.39 -10.90
N ALA A 364 -37.01 22.05 -11.04
CA ALA A 364 -36.81 23.49 -10.71
C ALA A 364 -36.89 24.36 -11.96
#